data_491617ad5d1dd5d2364358bb26782767
#
_entry.id   491617ad5d1dd5d2364358bb26782767
#
_cell.length_a   1.000
_cell.length_b   1.000
_cell.length_c   1.000
_cell.angle_alpha   90.00
_cell.angle_beta   90.00
_cell.angle_gamma   90.00
#
_symmetry.space_group_name_H-M   'P 1'
#
loop_
_entity.id
_entity.type
_entity.pdbx_description
1 polymer ?
#
loop_
_entity_poly.entity_id
_entity_poly.type
_entity_poly.pdbx_seq_one_letter_code
_entity_poly.pdbx_strand_id
1 'polypeptide(L)'
;MAGFFFAYLLNHIGIIDVSLSTKNFALAGMAGVMAGVMHAPLMAIFLTAEMTGGYELFLPLLIVSAISYGTVRIFSHYSIYTKRLAQRGELLTHEKDKTVLTLLKIDNVIETDFMVVHPDMDLKQMVQVISQSHRNLFPVTDSEGYLKGIVLLDDIRNIMFRTDLYKKMKVSKFMAVPPAKIELGMPMEQVMKMFDDTNAWNLPVVDGGKYVGFVSKSKIFNSYRSVLKHFTDD
;
A
#
# COMPACT_ATOMS: atom_id res chain seq x y z
N MET A 1 -38.70 2.35 13.81
CA MET A 1 -39.06 3.40 14.81
C MET A 1 -39.05 4.80 14.20
N ALA A 2 -37.97 5.34 13.63
CA ALA A 2 -37.93 6.72 13.11
C ALA A 2 -38.99 7.02 12.06
N GLY A 3 -39.17 6.19 11.03
CA GLY A 3 -40.22 6.40 10.00
C GLY A 3 -41.65 6.33 10.55
N PHE A 4 -41.90 5.42 11.48
CA PHE A 4 -43.19 5.33 12.16
C PHE A 4 -43.49 6.62 12.95
N PHE A 5 -42.54 7.07 13.75
CA PHE A 5 -42.68 8.27 14.55
C PHE A 5 -42.89 9.52 13.69
N PHE A 6 -42.20 9.62 12.58
CA PHE A 6 -42.36 10.71 11.62
C PHE A 6 -43.78 10.78 11.03
N ALA A 7 -44.33 9.66 10.56
CA ALA A 7 -45.66 9.60 10.01
C ALA A 7 -46.73 9.87 11.10
N TYR A 8 -46.54 9.34 12.30
CA TYR A 8 -47.41 9.58 13.44
C TYR A 8 -47.45 11.07 13.80
N LEU A 9 -46.30 11.71 13.86
CA LEU A 9 -46.18 13.13 14.18
C LEU A 9 -46.87 14.01 13.13
N LEU A 10 -46.66 13.75 11.83
CA LEU A 10 -47.28 14.49 10.74
C LEU A 10 -48.82 14.33 10.73
N ASN A 11 -49.31 13.13 10.98
CA ASN A 11 -50.75 12.89 11.09
C ASN A 11 -51.40 13.62 12.31
N HIS A 12 -50.62 13.75 13.40
CA HIS A 12 -51.12 14.40 14.62
C HIS A 12 -51.11 15.93 14.53
N ILE A 13 -50.12 16.49 13.81
CA ILE A 13 -50.02 17.97 13.64
C ILE A 13 -51.01 18.48 12.58
N GLY A 14 -51.59 17.61 11.75
CA GLY A 14 -52.59 17.99 10.76
C GLY A 14 -52.09 18.91 9.64
N ILE A 15 -50.79 18.88 9.33
CA ILE A 15 -50.23 19.72 8.27
C ILE A 15 -50.63 19.21 6.87
N ILE A 16 -51.03 17.96 6.75
CA ILE A 16 -51.37 17.30 5.49
C ILE A 16 -52.75 16.71 5.61
N ASP A 17 -53.66 17.06 4.68
CA ASP A 17 -55.04 16.57 4.64
C ASP A 17 -55.19 15.07 4.32
N VAL A 18 -54.08 14.39 4.05
CA VAL A 18 -54.05 12.97 3.74
C VAL A 18 -53.43 12.18 4.89
N SER A 19 -54.12 11.15 5.38
CA SER A 19 -53.60 10.25 6.41
C SER A 19 -52.46 9.41 5.87
N LEU A 20 -51.27 9.63 6.42
CA LEU A 20 -50.07 8.91 6.06
C LEU A 20 -50.04 7.49 6.69
N SER A 21 -49.79 6.46 5.90
CA SER A 21 -49.64 5.10 6.41
C SER A 21 -48.39 4.97 7.26
N THR A 22 -48.54 4.87 8.58
CA THR A 22 -47.42 4.67 9.52
C THR A 22 -46.63 3.40 9.23
N LYS A 23 -47.29 2.34 8.70
CA LYS A 23 -46.63 1.08 8.27
C LYS A 23 -45.68 1.33 7.11
N ASN A 24 -46.11 2.04 6.06
CA ASN A 24 -45.28 2.29 4.87
C ASN A 24 -44.08 3.17 5.22
N PHE A 25 -44.26 4.16 6.06
CA PHE A 25 -43.15 5.01 6.53
C PHE A 25 -42.20 4.28 7.46
N ALA A 26 -42.66 3.31 8.24
CA ALA A 26 -41.81 2.47 9.06
C ALA A 26 -40.91 1.59 8.18
N LEU A 27 -41.47 0.99 7.10
CA LEU A 27 -40.74 0.20 6.12
C LEU A 27 -39.70 1.04 5.36
N ALA A 28 -40.09 2.24 4.91
CA ALA A 28 -39.18 3.18 4.26
C ALA A 28 -38.01 3.58 5.18
N GLY A 29 -38.33 3.87 6.47
CA GLY A 29 -37.30 4.19 7.46
C GLY A 29 -36.35 3.02 7.74
N MET A 30 -36.87 1.78 7.74
CA MET A 30 -36.04 0.57 7.89
C MET A 30 -35.08 0.42 6.70
N ALA A 31 -35.60 0.55 5.47
CA ALA A 31 -34.76 0.48 4.26
C ALA A 31 -33.70 1.59 4.23
N GLY A 32 -34.07 2.83 4.62
CA GLY A 32 -33.11 3.94 4.71
C GLY A 32 -31.97 3.68 5.70
N VAL A 33 -32.27 3.16 6.90
CA VAL A 33 -31.25 2.82 7.89
C VAL A 33 -30.34 1.71 7.36
N MET A 34 -30.90 0.64 6.77
CA MET A 34 -30.09 -0.43 6.18
C MET A 34 -29.19 0.07 5.06
N ALA A 35 -29.73 0.86 4.13
CA ALA A 35 -28.98 1.43 3.03
C ALA A 35 -27.80 2.30 3.49
N GLY A 36 -28.04 3.17 4.48
CA GLY A 36 -27.02 4.09 5.01
C GLY A 36 -25.95 3.38 5.85
N VAL A 37 -26.36 2.51 6.78
CA VAL A 37 -25.43 1.86 7.72
C VAL A 37 -24.59 0.77 7.05
N MET A 38 -25.23 -0.06 6.22
CA MET A 38 -24.58 -1.20 5.56
C MET A 38 -23.93 -0.84 4.22
N HIS A 39 -24.23 0.34 3.69
CA HIS A 39 -23.86 0.76 2.33
C HIS A 39 -24.38 -0.17 1.22
N ALA A 40 -25.57 -0.75 1.44
CA ALA A 40 -26.18 -1.73 0.55
C ALA A 40 -27.62 -1.31 0.15
N PRO A 41 -27.79 -0.26 -0.67
CA PRO A 41 -29.12 0.26 -1.02
C PRO A 41 -29.99 -0.75 -1.76
N LEU A 42 -29.45 -1.50 -2.71
CA LEU A 42 -30.20 -2.53 -3.44
C LEU A 42 -30.70 -3.65 -2.52
N MET A 43 -29.85 -4.12 -1.62
CA MET A 43 -30.25 -5.13 -0.63
C MET A 43 -31.38 -4.61 0.27
N ALA A 44 -31.31 -3.37 0.72
CA ALA A 44 -32.35 -2.77 1.55
C ALA A 44 -33.69 -2.71 0.81
N ILE A 45 -33.71 -2.32 -0.47
CA ILE A 45 -34.91 -2.22 -1.30
C ILE A 45 -35.53 -3.61 -1.50
N PHE A 46 -34.76 -4.57 -2.01
CA PHE A 46 -35.29 -5.89 -2.33
C PHE A 46 -35.74 -6.67 -1.10
N LEU A 47 -34.93 -6.63 -0.01
CA LEU A 47 -35.32 -7.29 1.24
C LEU A 47 -36.64 -6.72 1.81
N THR A 48 -36.79 -5.40 1.78
CA THR A 48 -38.03 -4.77 2.29
C THR A 48 -39.22 -5.08 1.40
N ALA A 49 -39.05 -5.05 0.08
CA ALA A 49 -40.11 -5.41 -0.88
C ALA A 49 -40.55 -6.88 -0.72
N GLU A 50 -39.60 -7.79 -0.54
CA GLU A 50 -39.88 -9.22 -0.37
C GLU A 50 -40.58 -9.51 0.96
N MET A 51 -40.18 -8.86 2.04
CA MET A 51 -40.86 -8.98 3.36
C MET A 51 -42.28 -8.46 3.34
N THR A 52 -42.63 -7.50 2.48
CA THR A 52 -43.98 -6.98 2.35
C THR A 52 -44.85 -7.75 1.38
N GLY A 53 -44.26 -8.71 0.62
CA GLY A 53 -44.96 -9.52 -0.37
C GLY A 53 -45.39 -8.76 -1.62
N GLY A 54 -44.84 -7.54 -1.86
CA GLY A 54 -45.20 -6.72 -3.01
C GLY A 54 -44.19 -5.62 -3.32
N TYR A 55 -44.24 -5.14 -4.55
CA TYR A 55 -43.36 -4.08 -5.06
C TYR A 55 -44.03 -2.71 -5.14
N GLU A 56 -45.20 -2.53 -4.50
CA GLU A 56 -45.96 -1.27 -4.52
C GLU A 56 -45.15 -0.11 -3.92
N LEU A 57 -44.29 -0.39 -2.93
CA LEU A 57 -43.43 0.58 -2.30
C LEU A 57 -42.04 0.70 -2.95
N PHE A 58 -41.80 0.06 -4.09
CA PHE A 58 -40.47 -0.01 -4.72
C PHE A 58 -39.90 1.40 -4.98
N LEU A 59 -40.69 2.31 -5.56
CA LEU A 59 -40.23 3.66 -5.87
C LEU A 59 -39.91 4.48 -4.61
N PRO A 60 -40.76 4.54 -3.59
CA PRO A 60 -40.43 5.17 -2.30
C PRO A 60 -39.18 4.58 -1.64
N LEU A 61 -39.02 3.24 -1.65
CA LEU A 61 -37.89 2.56 -1.07
C LEU A 61 -36.56 2.90 -1.83
N LEU A 62 -36.64 3.01 -3.16
CA LEU A 62 -35.50 3.40 -3.98
C LEU A 62 -35.05 4.82 -3.65
N ILE A 63 -35.97 5.78 -3.57
CA ILE A 63 -35.66 7.19 -3.26
C ILE A 63 -35.04 7.29 -1.87
N VAL A 64 -35.68 6.72 -0.85
CA VAL A 64 -35.19 6.78 0.53
C VAL A 64 -33.81 6.10 0.68
N SER A 65 -33.63 4.93 0.08
CA SER A 65 -32.37 4.20 0.13
C SER A 65 -31.24 4.94 -0.59
N ALA A 66 -31.51 5.53 -1.75
CA ALA A 66 -30.53 6.30 -2.51
C ALA A 66 -30.10 7.57 -1.77
N ILE A 67 -31.06 8.33 -1.23
CA ILE A 67 -30.78 9.55 -0.47
C ILE A 67 -30.03 9.21 0.82
N SER A 68 -30.47 8.19 1.56
CA SER A 68 -29.80 7.77 2.79
C SER A 68 -28.37 7.33 2.54
N TYR A 69 -28.15 6.48 1.55
CA TYR A 69 -26.82 6.05 1.15
C TYR A 69 -25.93 7.23 0.73
N GLY A 70 -26.43 8.10 -0.15
CA GLY A 70 -25.70 9.29 -0.61
C GLY A 70 -25.32 10.22 0.55
N THR A 71 -26.27 10.48 1.46
CA THR A 71 -26.01 11.33 2.63
C THR A 71 -24.94 10.73 3.55
N VAL A 72 -25.06 9.44 3.90
CA VAL A 72 -24.08 8.78 4.80
C VAL A 72 -22.70 8.74 4.15
N ARG A 73 -22.61 8.54 2.84
CA ARG A 73 -21.34 8.48 2.12
C ARG A 73 -20.55 9.79 2.15
N ILE A 74 -21.22 10.93 2.27
CA ILE A 74 -20.55 12.24 2.44
C ILE A 74 -19.80 12.28 3.78
N PHE A 75 -20.35 11.69 4.84
CA PHE A 75 -19.76 11.70 6.18
C PHE A 75 -18.88 10.49 6.49
N SER A 76 -19.14 9.35 5.86
CA SER A 76 -18.43 8.09 6.09
C SER A 76 -18.24 7.31 4.81
N HIS A 77 -16.98 7.14 4.40
CA HIS A 77 -16.61 6.34 3.22
C HIS A 77 -16.73 4.82 3.45
N TYR A 78 -16.79 4.41 4.72
CA TYR A 78 -16.79 3.00 5.11
C TYR A 78 -18.11 2.59 5.74
N SER A 79 -18.60 1.39 5.41
CA SER A 79 -19.73 0.78 6.10
C SER A 79 -19.34 0.39 7.53
N ILE A 80 -20.33 0.05 8.36
CA ILE A 80 -20.10 -0.43 9.73
C ILE A 80 -19.17 -1.65 9.76
N TYR A 81 -19.20 -2.51 8.74
CA TYR A 81 -18.41 -3.72 8.65
C TYR A 81 -16.96 -3.42 8.25
N THR A 82 -16.77 -2.53 7.29
CA THR A 82 -15.44 -2.22 6.75
C THR A 82 -14.68 -1.18 7.57
N LYS A 83 -15.37 -0.41 8.41
CA LYS A 83 -14.75 0.63 9.25
C LYS A 83 -13.67 0.08 10.19
N ARG A 84 -13.91 -1.08 10.81
CA ARG A 84 -12.94 -1.72 11.71
C ARG A 84 -11.71 -2.23 10.96
N LEU A 85 -11.91 -2.80 9.77
CA LEU A 85 -10.83 -3.26 8.89
C LEU A 85 -10.00 -2.08 8.37
N ALA A 86 -10.68 -0.97 7.98
CA ALA A 86 -10.00 0.25 7.57
C ALA A 86 -9.14 0.86 8.69
N GLN A 87 -9.63 0.85 9.94
CA GLN A 87 -8.86 1.35 11.10
C GLN A 87 -7.63 0.50 11.41
N ARG A 88 -7.64 -0.79 11.07
CA ARG A 88 -6.49 -1.69 11.22
C ARG A 88 -5.55 -1.67 10.03
N GLY A 89 -5.89 -0.94 8.94
CA GLY A 89 -5.12 -0.97 7.69
C GLY A 89 -5.26 -2.27 6.90
N GLU A 90 -6.20 -3.15 7.28
CA GLU A 90 -6.43 -4.47 6.68
C GLU A 90 -7.50 -4.44 5.57
N LEU A 91 -8.02 -3.25 5.22
CA LEU A 91 -9.08 -3.13 4.22
C LEU A 91 -8.52 -3.25 2.80
N LEU A 92 -8.74 -4.40 2.19
CA LEU A 92 -8.46 -4.66 0.77
C LEU A 92 -9.56 -4.03 -0.09
N THR A 93 -9.38 -2.78 -0.48
CA THR A 93 -10.26 -2.10 -1.46
C THR A 93 -9.75 -2.26 -2.88
N HIS A 94 -10.44 -1.70 -3.88
CA HIS A 94 -10.10 -1.79 -5.31
C HIS A 94 -8.69 -1.31 -5.69
N GLU A 95 -7.98 -0.65 -4.80
CA GLU A 95 -6.55 -0.35 -4.92
C GLU A 95 -5.73 -1.50 -4.30
N LYS A 96 -5.90 -2.72 -4.82
CA LYS A 96 -5.16 -3.92 -4.37
C LYS A 96 -3.64 -3.68 -4.32
N ASP A 97 -3.13 -2.90 -5.25
CA ASP A 97 -1.70 -2.60 -5.35
C ASP A 97 -1.17 -1.79 -4.17
N LYS A 98 -1.89 -0.76 -3.74
CA LYS A 98 -1.49 0.05 -2.57
C LYS A 98 -1.57 -0.74 -1.27
N THR A 99 -2.58 -1.60 -1.15
CA THR A 99 -2.77 -2.40 0.07
C THR A 99 -1.69 -3.46 0.21
N VAL A 100 -1.32 -4.14 -0.87
CA VAL A 100 -0.22 -5.10 -0.85
C VAL A 100 1.11 -4.41 -0.55
N LEU A 101 1.37 -3.23 -1.10
CA LEU A 101 2.56 -2.44 -0.77
C LEU A 101 2.60 -2.02 0.70
N THR A 102 1.45 -1.73 1.32
CA THR A 102 1.38 -1.39 2.75
C THR A 102 1.69 -2.59 3.65
N LEU A 103 1.38 -3.80 3.20
CA LEU A 103 1.69 -5.04 3.93
C LEU A 103 3.15 -5.48 3.77
N LEU A 104 3.83 -5.04 2.71
CA LEU A 104 5.23 -5.34 2.48
C LEU A 104 6.11 -4.44 3.36
N LYS A 105 6.81 -5.06 4.31
CA LYS A 105 7.84 -4.39 5.11
C LYS A 105 9.19 -4.49 4.42
N ILE A 106 10.01 -3.45 4.55
CA ILE A 106 11.38 -3.41 4.01
C ILE A 106 12.18 -4.62 4.50
N ASP A 107 12.05 -4.98 5.77
CA ASP A 107 12.75 -6.10 6.40
C ASP A 107 12.59 -7.43 5.64
N ASN A 108 11.45 -7.62 4.95
CA ASN A 108 11.17 -8.84 4.19
C ASN A 108 11.80 -8.84 2.78
N VAL A 109 12.29 -7.70 2.32
CA VAL A 109 12.84 -7.53 0.96
C VAL A 109 14.30 -7.08 0.94
N ILE A 110 14.89 -6.81 2.11
CA ILE A 110 16.32 -6.51 2.23
C ILE A 110 17.13 -7.75 1.85
N GLU A 111 18.13 -7.54 1.04
CA GLU A 111 19.16 -8.52 0.71
C GLU A 111 20.47 -8.07 1.37
N THR A 112 21.07 -8.95 2.18
CA THR A 112 22.29 -8.65 2.95
C THR A 112 23.53 -9.37 2.45
N ASP A 113 23.38 -10.25 1.45
CA ASP A 113 24.44 -11.04 0.85
C ASP A 113 25.27 -10.22 -0.14
N PHE A 114 25.94 -9.18 0.35
CA PHE A 114 26.83 -8.32 -0.43
C PHE A 114 28.16 -8.16 0.29
N MET A 115 29.25 -8.30 -0.47
CA MET A 115 30.59 -8.08 0.07
C MET A 115 30.88 -6.58 0.19
N VAL A 116 31.13 -6.15 1.40
CA VAL A 116 31.46 -4.75 1.71
C VAL A 116 32.91 -4.46 1.34
N VAL A 117 33.15 -3.27 0.76
CA VAL A 117 34.48 -2.78 0.43
C VAL A 117 34.73 -1.43 1.09
N HIS A 118 36.00 -1.05 1.23
CA HIS A 118 36.40 0.20 1.88
C HIS A 118 37.02 1.18 0.89
N PRO A 119 36.88 2.50 1.09
CA PRO A 119 37.38 3.52 0.17
C PRO A 119 38.89 3.45 -0.06
N ASP A 120 39.64 2.95 0.93
CA ASP A 120 41.09 2.86 0.91
C ASP A 120 41.67 1.61 0.21
N MET A 121 40.82 0.63 -0.07
CA MET A 121 41.18 -0.57 -0.80
C MET A 121 41.74 -0.20 -2.18
N ASP A 122 42.80 -0.93 -2.60
CA ASP A 122 43.36 -0.81 -3.94
C ASP A 122 42.56 -1.65 -4.95
N LEU A 123 42.79 -1.41 -6.25
CA LEU A 123 42.11 -2.14 -7.32
C LEU A 123 42.41 -3.64 -7.28
N LYS A 124 43.60 -4.06 -6.82
CA LYS A 124 43.92 -5.48 -6.67
C LYS A 124 43.06 -6.17 -5.64
N GLN A 125 42.88 -5.52 -4.47
CA GLN A 125 42.01 -6.02 -3.40
C GLN A 125 40.55 -6.08 -3.88
N MET A 126 40.11 -5.04 -4.61
CA MET A 126 38.75 -5.03 -5.19
C MET A 126 38.53 -6.19 -6.16
N VAL A 127 39.50 -6.49 -7.05
CA VAL A 127 39.39 -7.63 -7.98
C VAL A 127 39.34 -8.96 -7.22
N GLN A 128 40.02 -9.09 -6.09
CA GLN A 128 39.91 -10.29 -5.24
C GLN A 128 38.50 -10.41 -4.62
N VAL A 129 37.91 -9.32 -4.15
CA VAL A 129 36.56 -9.34 -3.65
C VAL A 129 35.57 -9.75 -4.75
N ILE A 130 35.73 -9.20 -5.96
CA ILE A 130 34.88 -9.55 -7.11
C ILE A 130 34.98 -11.04 -7.45
N SER A 131 36.19 -11.61 -7.42
CA SER A 131 36.40 -13.03 -7.75
C SER A 131 35.71 -13.99 -6.76
N GLN A 132 35.42 -13.55 -5.57
CA GLN A 132 34.73 -14.31 -4.51
C GLN A 132 33.24 -14.02 -4.42
N SER A 133 32.76 -12.93 -5.04
CA SER A 133 31.40 -12.49 -4.97
C SER A 133 30.53 -13.07 -6.08
N HIS A 134 29.29 -13.42 -5.74
CA HIS A 134 28.27 -13.75 -6.73
C HIS A 134 27.42 -12.52 -7.15
N ARG A 135 27.75 -11.35 -6.61
CA ARG A 135 27.02 -10.10 -6.84
C ARG A 135 27.84 -9.12 -7.66
N ASN A 136 27.16 -8.32 -8.47
CA ASN A 136 27.75 -7.31 -9.34
C ASN A 136 27.73 -5.89 -8.74
N LEU A 137 27.35 -5.78 -7.47
CA LEU A 137 27.18 -4.52 -6.74
C LEU A 137 27.85 -4.64 -5.39
N PHE A 138 28.67 -3.64 -5.04
CA PHE A 138 29.47 -3.63 -3.81
C PHE A 138 29.23 -2.34 -3.04
N PRO A 139 28.74 -2.40 -1.78
CA PRO A 139 28.63 -1.23 -0.93
C PRO A 139 30.01 -0.80 -0.43
N VAL A 140 30.26 0.48 -0.46
CA VAL A 140 31.49 1.09 0.05
C VAL A 140 31.19 1.73 1.39
N THR A 141 31.78 1.23 2.47
CA THR A 141 31.59 1.76 3.83
C THR A 141 32.92 2.20 4.43
N ASP A 142 32.85 3.13 5.39
CA ASP A 142 33.99 3.42 6.25
C ASP A 142 34.16 2.38 7.37
N SER A 143 35.14 2.60 8.25
CA SER A 143 35.45 1.72 9.38
C SER A 143 34.32 1.64 10.43
N GLU A 144 33.41 2.62 10.46
CA GLU A 144 32.27 2.69 11.38
C GLU A 144 31.00 2.10 10.75
N GLY A 145 31.05 1.67 9.48
CA GLY A 145 29.95 1.09 8.73
C GLY A 145 29.03 2.09 8.00
N TYR A 146 29.39 3.38 7.96
CA TYR A 146 28.61 4.37 7.22
C TYR A 146 28.81 4.22 5.72
N LEU A 147 27.70 4.26 4.98
CA LEU A 147 27.72 4.14 3.51
C LEU A 147 28.30 5.38 2.85
N LYS A 148 29.45 5.23 2.19
CA LYS A 148 30.13 6.29 1.43
C LYS A 148 29.80 6.27 -0.05
N GLY A 149 29.53 5.10 -0.62
CA GLY A 149 29.25 4.94 -2.04
C GLY A 149 28.89 3.51 -2.40
N ILE A 150 28.82 3.26 -3.68
CA ILE A 150 28.63 1.94 -4.27
C ILE A 150 29.62 1.75 -5.42
N VAL A 151 29.98 0.51 -5.71
CA VAL A 151 30.75 0.14 -6.90
C VAL A 151 29.92 -0.87 -7.69
N LEU A 152 29.67 -0.58 -8.95
CA LEU A 152 29.09 -1.52 -9.90
C LEU A 152 30.22 -2.22 -10.67
N LEU A 153 30.06 -3.52 -10.90
CA LEU A 153 31.02 -4.28 -11.70
C LEU A 153 31.22 -3.68 -13.09
N ASP A 154 30.15 -3.13 -13.67
CA ASP A 154 30.20 -2.52 -15.00
C ASP A 154 31.11 -1.28 -15.05
N ASP A 155 31.16 -0.49 -13.96
CA ASP A 155 31.99 0.72 -13.89
C ASP A 155 33.48 0.41 -13.87
N ILE A 156 33.86 -0.75 -13.35
CA ILE A 156 35.26 -1.15 -13.23
C ILE A 156 35.68 -2.22 -14.23
N ARG A 157 34.80 -2.74 -15.06
CA ARG A 157 35.06 -3.81 -16.04
C ARG A 157 36.22 -3.49 -16.95
N ASN A 158 36.37 -2.23 -17.38
CA ASN A 158 37.41 -1.79 -18.28
C ASN A 158 38.79 -1.67 -17.61
N ILE A 159 38.84 -1.52 -16.28
CA ILE A 159 40.07 -1.27 -15.52
C ILE A 159 40.51 -2.50 -14.71
N MET A 160 39.61 -3.44 -14.41
CA MET A 160 39.90 -4.60 -13.55
C MET A 160 40.99 -5.55 -14.10
N PHE A 161 41.22 -5.55 -15.40
CA PHE A 161 42.25 -6.38 -16.03
C PHE A 161 43.58 -5.63 -16.23
N ARG A 162 43.64 -4.33 -15.88
CA ARG A 162 44.84 -3.51 -16.03
C ARG A 162 45.71 -3.59 -14.78
N THR A 163 46.66 -4.52 -14.80
CA THR A 163 47.58 -4.80 -13.68
C THR A 163 48.47 -3.62 -13.30
N ASP A 164 48.75 -2.71 -14.26
CA ASP A 164 49.49 -1.46 -14.04
C ASP A 164 48.78 -0.48 -13.10
N LEU A 165 47.44 -0.59 -12.96
CA LEU A 165 46.62 0.22 -12.12
C LEU A 165 46.39 -0.36 -10.72
N TYR A 166 46.70 -1.62 -10.47
CA TYR A 166 46.32 -2.35 -9.25
C TYR A 166 46.69 -1.64 -7.96
N LYS A 167 47.93 -1.10 -7.86
CA LYS A 167 48.36 -0.38 -6.67
C LYS A 167 48.13 1.15 -6.73
N LYS A 168 47.75 1.67 -7.91
CA LYS A 168 47.62 3.11 -8.14
C LYS A 168 46.21 3.62 -7.98
N MET A 169 45.19 2.76 -8.19
CA MET A 169 43.78 3.14 -8.09
C MET A 169 43.19 2.62 -6.79
N LYS A 170 42.58 3.51 -6.04
CA LYS A 170 41.80 3.19 -4.85
C LYS A 170 40.29 3.18 -5.17
N VAL A 171 39.50 2.43 -4.41
CA VAL A 171 38.05 2.35 -4.51
C VAL A 171 37.41 3.74 -4.46
N SER A 172 37.90 4.64 -3.63
CA SER A 172 37.44 6.04 -3.54
C SER A 172 37.47 6.82 -4.86
N LYS A 173 38.26 6.38 -5.86
CA LYS A 173 38.36 7.05 -7.17
C LYS A 173 37.33 6.60 -8.20
N PHE A 174 36.76 5.39 -8.04
CA PHE A 174 35.80 4.82 -8.98
C PHE A 174 34.47 4.42 -8.32
N MET A 175 34.32 4.63 -7.01
CA MET A 175 33.00 4.50 -6.38
C MET A 175 32.07 5.61 -6.85
N ALA A 176 30.80 5.29 -7.01
CA ALA A 176 29.73 6.23 -7.32
C ALA A 176 28.88 6.53 -6.09
N VAL A 177 28.30 7.72 -6.05
CA VAL A 177 27.28 8.03 -5.05
C VAL A 177 25.98 7.34 -5.46
N PRO A 178 25.31 6.58 -4.58
CA PRO A 178 24.05 5.95 -4.93
C PRO A 178 22.99 7.02 -5.24
N PRO A 179 22.12 6.80 -6.24
CA PRO A 179 21.14 7.79 -6.68
C PRO A 179 20.12 8.14 -5.59
N ALA A 180 19.87 7.20 -4.67
CA ALA A 180 19.08 7.39 -3.46
C ALA A 180 19.49 6.38 -2.39
N LYS A 181 19.09 6.64 -1.14
CA LYS A 181 19.26 5.74 0.00
C LYS A 181 17.92 5.53 0.67
N ILE A 182 17.60 4.30 1.02
CA ILE A 182 16.37 3.93 1.73
C ILE A 182 16.70 3.89 3.21
N GLU A 183 15.95 4.60 4.04
CA GLU A 183 16.04 4.47 5.51
C GLU A 183 15.25 3.24 5.98
N LEU A 184 15.80 2.52 6.94
CA LEU A 184 15.12 1.40 7.56
C LEU A 184 13.80 1.87 8.20
N GLY A 185 12.69 1.17 7.89
CA GLY A 185 11.34 1.58 8.34
C GLY A 185 10.60 2.53 7.41
N MET A 186 11.19 2.97 6.30
CA MET A 186 10.49 3.76 5.28
C MET A 186 9.30 2.98 4.71
N PRO A 187 8.10 3.61 4.50
CA PRO A 187 6.96 2.96 3.86
C PRO A 187 7.29 2.49 2.45
N MET A 188 6.83 1.28 2.09
CA MET A 188 7.14 0.67 0.78
C MET A 188 6.65 1.53 -0.41
N GLU A 189 5.59 2.29 -0.24
CA GLU A 189 5.10 3.23 -1.26
C GLU A 189 6.15 4.31 -1.59
N GLN A 190 6.82 4.84 -0.57
CA GLN A 190 7.92 5.82 -0.77
C GLN A 190 9.14 5.15 -1.41
N VAL A 191 9.46 3.91 -1.02
CA VAL A 191 10.54 3.14 -1.62
C VAL A 191 10.28 2.93 -3.12
N MET A 192 9.06 2.55 -3.51
CA MET A 192 8.69 2.39 -4.91
C MET A 192 8.81 3.69 -5.69
N LYS A 193 8.36 4.81 -5.11
CA LYS A 193 8.53 6.13 -5.73
C LYS A 193 10.01 6.47 -5.95
N MET A 194 10.88 6.18 -4.97
CA MET A 194 12.33 6.39 -5.14
C MET A 194 12.91 5.56 -6.27
N PHE A 195 12.46 4.32 -6.45
CA PHE A 195 12.86 3.48 -7.58
C PHE A 195 12.39 4.06 -8.92
N ASP A 196 11.20 4.64 -8.98
CA ASP A 196 10.66 5.24 -10.20
C ASP A 196 11.36 6.56 -10.54
N ASP A 197 11.59 7.40 -9.53
CA ASP A 197 12.27 8.70 -9.71
C ASP A 197 13.75 8.53 -10.12
N THR A 198 14.42 7.49 -9.63
CA THR A 198 15.86 7.24 -9.89
C THR A 198 16.14 6.32 -11.06
N ASN A 199 15.13 5.56 -11.55
CA ASN A 199 15.30 4.46 -12.51
C ASN A 199 16.35 3.40 -12.07
N ALA A 200 16.70 3.35 -10.80
CA ALA A 200 17.64 2.37 -10.27
C ALA A 200 17.02 0.97 -10.21
N TRP A 201 17.85 -0.06 -10.32
CA TRP A 201 17.45 -1.46 -10.11
C TRP A 201 17.65 -1.91 -8.67
N ASN A 202 18.64 -1.33 -7.99
CA ASN A 202 19.00 -1.61 -6.62
C ASN A 202 19.24 -0.31 -5.88
N LEU A 203 18.72 -0.19 -4.66
CA LEU A 203 18.98 0.93 -3.77
C LEU A 203 19.51 0.44 -2.43
N PRO A 204 20.55 1.09 -1.87
CA PRO A 204 21.08 0.74 -0.56
C PRO A 204 20.10 1.14 0.56
N VAL A 205 20.00 0.27 1.55
CA VAL A 205 19.27 0.48 2.79
C VAL A 205 20.25 0.88 3.87
N VAL A 206 19.92 1.92 4.61
CA VAL A 206 20.73 2.43 5.73
C VAL A 206 19.86 2.57 6.98
N ASP A 207 20.50 2.49 8.13
CA ASP A 207 19.91 2.80 9.43
C ASP A 207 20.78 3.86 10.10
N GLY A 208 20.25 5.09 10.21
CA GLY A 208 21.02 6.23 10.69
C GLY A 208 22.31 6.47 9.88
N GLY A 209 22.30 6.19 8.58
CA GLY A 209 23.44 6.30 7.67
C GLY A 209 24.36 5.09 7.62
N LYS A 210 24.22 4.10 8.52
CA LYS A 210 24.97 2.84 8.47
C LYS A 210 24.35 1.89 7.44
N TYR A 211 25.19 1.23 6.68
CA TYR A 211 24.76 0.26 5.67
C TYR A 211 24.15 -0.98 6.31
N VAL A 212 22.96 -1.37 5.84
CA VAL A 212 22.24 -2.58 6.29
C VAL A 212 22.19 -3.64 5.17
N GLY A 213 21.89 -3.21 3.95
CA GLY A 213 21.72 -4.11 2.82
C GLY A 213 21.30 -3.36 1.55
N PHE A 214 20.78 -4.10 0.58
CA PHE A 214 20.16 -3.54 -0.61
C PHE A 214 18.72 -4.03 -0.76
N VAL A 215 17.91 -3.23 -1.41
CA VAL A 215 16.61 -3.63 -1.94
C VAL A 215 16.65 -3.56 -3.45
N SER A 216 16.15 -4.60 -4.13
CA SER A 216 16.03 -4.64 -5.58
C SER A 216 14.57 -4.58 -6.03
N LYS A 217 14.30 -3.95 -7.21
CA LYS A 217 12.96 -3.98 -7.84
C LYS A 217 12.47 -5.42 -8.01
N SER A 218 13.36 -6.34 -8.40
CA SER A 218 13.02 -7.75 -8.60
C SER A 218 12.58 -8.44 -7.31
N LYS A 219 13.24 -8.16 -6.19
CA LYS A 219 12.88 -8.74 -4.89
C LYS A 219 11.53 -8.22 -4.39
N ILE A 220 11.30 -6.90 -4.52
CA ILE A 220 9.99 -6.31 -4.20
C ILE A 220 8.90 -6.97 -5.05
N PHE A 221 9.10 -7.07 -6.36
CA PHE A 221 8.12 -7.65 -7.28
C PHE A 221 7.81 -9.13 -6.96
N ASN A 222 8.84 -9.92 -6.65
CA ASN A 222 8.63 -11.31 -6.26
C ASN A 222 7.87 -11.44 -4.95
N SER A 223 8.19 -10.62 -3.96
CA SER A 223 7.47 -10.58 -2.68
C SER A 223 6.02 -10.11 -2.86
N TYR A 224 5.81 -9.10 -3.70
CA TYR A 224 4.48 -8.63 -4.09
C TYR A 224 3.64 -9.75 -4.73
N ARG A 225 4.20 -10.49 -5.70
CA ARG A 225 3.51 -11.63 -6.32
C ARG A 225 3.20 -12.76 -5.34
N SER A 226 4.09 -13.01 -4.39
CA SER A 226 3.87 -14.03 -3.35
C SER A 226 2.70 -13.65 -2.46
N VAL A 227 2.63 -12.40 -2.03
CA VAL A 227 1.51 -11.88 -1.22
C VAL A 227 0.20 -11.95 -2.00
N LEU A 228 0.20 -11.52 -3.28
CA LEU A 228 -1.00 -11.60 -4.13
C LEU A 228 -1.54 -13.02 -4.30
N LYS A 229 -0.66 -14.02 -4.47
CA LYS A 229 -1.10 -15.43 -4.59
C LYS A 229 -1.86 -15.88 -3.35
N HIS A 230 -1.37 -15.58 -2.16
CA HIS A 230 -2.06 -15.92 -0.91
C HIS A 230 -3.45 -15.29 -0.78
N PHE A 231 -3.68 -14.13 -1.40
CA PHE A 231 -5.00 -13.47 -1.40
C PHE A 231 -5.91 -13.88 -2.57
N THR A 232 -5.44 -14.71 -3.49
CA THR A 232 -6.25 -15.14 -4.65
C THR A 232 -6.67 -16.61 -4.53
N ASP A 233 -6.01 -17.38 -3.67
CA ASP A 233 -6.26 -18.81 -3.43
C ASP A 233 -7.25 -19.08 -2.26
N ASP A 234 -7.78 -18.01 -1.60
CA ASP A 234 -8.88 -17.99 -0.64
C ASP A 234 -10.15 -17.34 -1.30
#